data_5e99479e16a59a5eec02028f81296773
#
_entry.id   5e99479e16a59a5eec02028f81296773
#
_cell.length_a   1.000
_cell.length_b   1.000
_cell.length_c   1.000
_cell.angle_alpha   90.00
_cell.angle_beta   90.00
_cell.angle_gamma   90.00
#
_symmetry.space_group_name_H-M   'P 1'
#
loop_
_entity.id
_entity.type
_entity.pdbx_description
1 polymer ?
#
loop_
_entity_poly.entity_id
_entity_poly.type
_entity_poly.pdbx_seq_one_letter_code
_entity_poly.pdbx_strand_id
1 'polypeptide(L)'
;MGEIVGGISGGSTGATVLQPLDKLQERFLRNAGVTQLEGLMVFNLAPLAARRDIAMLGLIHRTVLGKGPEQFKSFFCSDETTGTHRTRLQSRMLRHGRKLKDLRTTLHLNMARRSALGLVAVYNLLPADVVQLDNVKDFQRALAGLLKKRAQAGCEDWQLTCSPRVPLWRHPLK
;
A
#
# COMPACT_ATOMS: atom_id res chain seq x y z
N MET A 1 37.49 -7.13 33.78
CA MET A 1 37.12 -7.77 32.49
C MET A 1 35.62 -7.65 32.35
N GLY A 2 35.15 -6.72 31.58
CA GLY A 2 33.72 -6.47 31.27
C GLY A 2 33.54 -6.51 29.78
N GLU A 3 32.88 -7.55 29.30
CA GLU A 3 32.52 -7.66 27.86
C GLU A 3 31.36 -6.73 27.53
N ILE A 4 31.63 -5.80 26.65
CA ILE A 4 30.62 -4.94 26.02
C ILE A 4 30.02 -5.75 24.87
N VAL A 5 28.87 -6.35 25.09
CA VAL A 5 28.06 -6.95 24.01
C VAL A 5 27.36 -5.82 23.24
N GLY A 6 28.02 -5.38 22.19
CA GLY A 6 27.46 -4.41 21.23
C GLY A 6 26.36 -5.07 20.41
N GLY A 7 25.11 -4.95 20.82
CA GLY A 7 23.95 -5.32 20.02
C GLY A 7 23.84 -4.44 18.79
N ILE A 8 24.22 -4.96 17.61
CA ILE A 8 23.97 -4.32 16.31
C ILE A 8 22.47 -4.42 16.02
N SER A 9 21.75 -3.41 16.46
CA SER A 9 20.35 -3.19 16.05
C SER A 9 20.33 -2.89 14.55
N GLY A 10 20.05 -3.90 13.73
CA GLY A 10 19.84 -3.79 12.29
C GLY A 10 18.63 -2.93 11.94
N GLY A 11 18.71 -1.64 12.20
CA GLY A 11 17.71 -0.65 11.89
C GLY A 11 17.61 -0.46 10.38
N SER A 12 16.49 -0.83 9.84
CA SER A 12 16.05 -0.72 8.46
C SER A 12 16.16 0.73 7.94
N THR A 13 17.18 1.00 7.18
CA THR A 13 17.57 2.34 6.67
C THR A 13 16.47 3.09 5.90
N GLY A 14 15.61 2.41 5.16
CA GLY A 14 14.55 3.06 4.36
C GLY A 14 13.40 3.68 5.18
N ALA A 15 13.01 3.07 6.30
CA ALA A 15 11.98 3.63 7.18
C ALA A 15 12.52 4.84 7.95
N THR A 16 13.80 4.83 8.28
CA THR A 16 14.47 5.89 9.06
C THR A 16 14.57 7.20 8.28
N VAL A 17 14.81 7.14 6.96
CA VAL A 17 14.95 8.33 6.11
C VAL A 17 13.63 9.09 5.91
N LEU A 18 12.50 8.39 5.78
CA LEU A 18 11.20 9.00 5.51
C LEU A 18 10.44 9.43 6.78
N GLN A 19 10.79 8.85 7.92
CA GLN A 19 10.16 9.15 9.20
C GLN A 19 10.27 10.64 9.63
N PRO A 20 11.41 11.34 9.41
CA PRO A 20 11.49 12.78 9.69
C PRO A 20 10.47 13.61 8.90
N LEU A 21 10.20 13.25 7.64
CA LEU A 21 9.20 13.92 6.82
C LEU A 21 7.77 13.71 7.35
N ASP A 22 7.46 12.49 7.78
CA ASP A 22 6.17 12.18 8.39
C ASP A 22 5.96 13.00 9.68
N LYS A 23 7.00 13.08 10.55
CA LYS A 23 7.00 13.92 11.76
C LYS A 23 6.87 15.40 11.46
N LEU A 24 7.45 15.87 10.34
CA LEU A 24 7.33 17.27 9.91
C LEU A 24 5.87 17.62 9.59
N GLN A 25 5.17 16.78 8.85
CA GLN A 25 3.74 17.00 8.58
C GLN A 25 2.91 16.97 9.87
N GLU A 26 3.18 16.04 10.77
CA GLU A 26 2.49 15.98 12.08
C GLU A 26 2.71 17.24 12.89
N ARG A 27 3.94 17.77 12.92
CA ARG A 27 4.28 19.03 13.60
C ARG A 27 3.55 20.21 12.95
N PHE A 28 3.52 20.28 11.62
CA PHE A 28 2.80 21.32 10.89
C PHE A 28 1.32 21.34 11.27
N LEU A 29 0.63 20.20 11.20
CA LEU A 29 -0.78 20.09 11.55
C LEU A 29 -1.03 20.49 13.01
N ARG A 30 -0.17 20.05 13.94
CA ARG A 30 -0.26 20.40 15.36
C ARG A 30 -0.11 21.92 15.59
N ASN A 31 0.86 22.55 14.91
CA ASN A 31 1.08 24.01 15.01
C ASN A 31 -0.10 24.80 14.41
N ALA A 32 -0.77 24.24 13.41
CA ALA A 32 -1.98 24.81 12.81
C ALA A 32 -3.25 24.54 13.64
N GLY A 33 -3.16 23.79 14.75
CA GLY A 33 -4.32 23.41 15.56
C GLY A 33 -5.25 22.42 14.87
N VAL A 34 -4.76 21.69 13.85
CA VAL A 34 -5.54 20.77 13.00
C VAL A 34 -5.19 19.33 13.35
N THR A 35 -6.18 18.51 13.59
CA THR A 35 -6.00 17.06 13.75
C THR A 35 -5.68 16.38 12.42
N GLN A 36 -5.10 15.18 12.45
CA GLN A 36 -4.84 14.43 11.22
C GLN A 36 -6.14 14.08 10.46
N LEU A 37 -7.22 13.85 11.19
CA LEU A 37 -8.54 13.59 10.61
C LEU A 37 -9.10 14.84 9.90
N GLU A 38 -9.08 15.98 10.55
CA GLU A 38 -9.46 17.26 9.92
C GLU A 38 -8.56 17.60 8.73
N GLY A 39 -7.24 17.37 8.86
CA GLY A 39 -6.30 17.51 7.77
C GLY A 39 -6.70 16.70 6.53
N LEU A 40 -7.12 15.46 6.74
CA LEU A 40 -7.61 14.62 5.65
C LEU A 40 -8.96 15.11 5.09
N MET A 41 -9.91 15.40 5.97
CA MET A 41 -11.30 15.64 5.56
C MET A 41 -11.51 17.01 4.94
N VAL A 42 -10.96 18.05 5.55
CA VAL A 42 -11.15 19.46 5.15
C VAL A 42 -10.10 19.87 4.10
N PHE A 43 -8.83 19.56 4.37
CA PHE A 43 -7.71 20.05 3.55
C PHE A 43 -7.17 19.00 2.57
N ASN A 44 -7.73 17.80 2.53
CA ASN A 44 -7.24 16.67 1.72
C ASN A 44 -5.75 16.32 1.97
N LEU A 45 -5.28 16.60 3.17
CA LEU A 45 -3.92 16.35 3.65
C LEU A 45 -3.84 14.97 4.31
N ALA A 46 -3.91 13.91 3.53
CA ALA A 46 -3.63 12.57 4.04
C ALA A 46 -2.20 12.47 4.58
N PRO A 47 -1.93 11.58 5.58
CA PRO A 47 -0.56 11.31 6.04
C PRO A 47 0.38 11.00 4.88
N LEU A 48 1.61 11.53 4.93
CA LEU A 48 2.58 11.35 3.82
C LEU A 48 2.85 9.88 3.51
N ALA A 49 2.87 9.02 4.54
CA ALA A 49 2.99 7.58 4.34
C ALA A 49 1.86 7.02 3.45
N ALA A 50 0.61 7.34 3.75
CA ALA A 50 -0.54 6.90 2.96
C ALA A 50 -0.51 7.48 1.53
N ARG A 51 -0.10 8.74 1.36
CA ARG A 51 0.06 9.36 0.03
C ARG A 51 1.12 8.66 -0.80
N ARG A 52 2.25 8.27 -0.20
CA ARG A 52 3.29 7.48 -0.87
C ARG A 52 2.77 6.11 -1.29
N ASP A 53 2.06 5.41 -0.42
CA ASP A 53 1.49 4.11 -0.71
C ASP A 53 0.47 4.19 -1.88
N ILE A 54 -0.39 5.21 -1.88
CA ILE A 54 -1.33 5.48 -2.99
C ILE A 54 -0.57 5.80 -4.30
N ALA A 55 0.49 6.60 -4.24
CA ALA A 55 1.29 6.92 -5.43
C ALA A 55 1.95 5.67 -6.02
N MET A 56 2.49 4.80 -5.17
CA MET A 56 3.09 3.54 -5.59
C MET A 56 2.06 2.54 -6.14
N LEU A 57 0.87 2.44 -5.53
CA LEU A 57 -0.25 1.68 -6.09
C LEU A 57 -0.68 2.23 -7.46
N GLY A 58 -0.64 3.56 -7.65
CA GLY A 58 -0.87 4.19 -8.94
C GLY A 58 0.17 3.80 -9.99
N LEU A 59 1.45 3.65 -9.61
CA LEU A 59 2.49 3.15 -10.51
C LEU A 59 2.23 1.69 -10.92
N ILE A 60 1.87 0.83 -9.96
CA ILE A 60 1.48 -0.56 -10.23
C ILE A 60 0.31 -0.58 -11.21
N HIS A 61 -0.74 0.16 -10.91
CA HIS A 61 -1.94 0.23 -11.76
C HIS A 61 -1.64 0.74 -13.17
N ARG A 62 -0.80 1.78 -13.30
CA ARG A 62 -0.33 2.29 -14.58
C ARG A 62 0.39 1.21 -15.40
N THR A 63 1.19 0.37 -14.74
CA THR A 63 1.91 -0.74 -15.40
C THR A 63 0.95 -1.84 -15.83
N VAL A 64 -0.04 -2.18 -14.99
CA VAL A 64 -1.11 -3.13 -15.33
C VAL A 64 -1.93 -2.68 -16.54
N LEU A 65 -2.14 -1.37 -16.69
CA LEU A 65 -2.81 -0.79 -17.86
C LEU A 65 -1.90 -0.73 -19.12
N GLY A 66 -0.68 -1.26 -19.06
CA GLY A 66 0.28 -1.18 -20.16
C GLY A 66 0.88 0.20 -20.41
N LYS A 67 0.61 1.19 -19.54
CA LYS A 67 1.06 2.59 -19.63
C LYS A 67 2.26 2.89 -18.74
N GLY A 68 2.77 1.89 -18.04
CA GLY A 68 3.93 1.99 -17.15
C GLY A 68 5.27 1.84 -17.88
N PRO A 69 6.39 2.13 -17.18
CA PRO A 69 7.72 1.86 -17.72
C PRO A 69 7.92 0.39 -18.03
N GLU A 70 8.59 0.09 -19.16
CA GLU A 70 8.85 -1.29 -19.61
C GLU A 70 9.54 -2.14 -18.53
N GLN A 71 10.47 -1.55 -17.79
CA GLN A 71 11.23 -2.24 -16.73
C GLN A 71 10.35 -2.83 -15.64
N PHE A 72 9.16 -2.26 -15.43
CA PHE A 72 8.24 -2.73 -14.40
C PHE A 72 7.29 -3.83 -14.86
N LYS A 73 7.16 -4.07 -16.16
CA LYS A 73 6.25 -5.10 -16.69
C LYS A 73 6.60 -6.51 -16.19
N SER A 74 7.88 -6.82 -16.06
CA SER A 74 8.35 -8.11 -15.55
C SER A 74 8.02 -8.34 -14.06
N PHE A 75 7.87 -7.27 -13.29
CA PHE A 75 7.56 -7.33 -11.86
C PHE A 75 6.07 -7.36 -11.55
N PHE A 76 5.23 -6.79 -12.42
CA PHE A 76 3.79 -6.68 -12.21
C PHE A 76 3.02 -7.48 -13.27
N CYS A 77 3.34 -8.77 -13.35
CA CYS A 77 2.69 -9.71 -14.25
C CYS A 77 1.35 -10.17 -13.68
N SER A 78 0.39 -10.41 -14.56
CA SER A 78 -0.87 -11.07 -14.21
C SER A 78 -0.60 -12.47 -13.67
N ASP A 79 -1.38 -12.88 -12.68
CA ASP A 79 -1.37 -14.24 -12.15
C ASP A 79 -2.14 -15.13 -13.13
N GLU A 80 -1.46 -15.59 -14.18
CA GLU A 80 -2.04 -16.46 -15.23
C GLU A 80 -2.32 -17.90 -14.76
N THR A 81 -1.94 -18.26 -13.53
CA THR A 81 -2.26 -19.58 -12.94
C THR A 81 -3.77 -19.83 -12.80
N THR A 82 -4.57 -18.99 -13.44
CA THR A 82 -6.03 -18.97 -13.32
C THR A 82 -6.74 -19.98 -14.22
N GLY A 83 -6.01 -20.80 -15.01
CA GLY A 83 -6.64 -21.57 -16.10
C GLY A 83 -7.10 -22.99 -15.77
N THR A 84 -6.43 -23.76 -14.89
CA THR A 84 -6.65 -25.22 -14.92
C THR A 84 -7.05 -25.91 -13.62
N HIS A 85 -6.79 -25.36 -12.42
CA HIS A 85 -7.16 -26.00 -11.16
C HIS A 85 -7.57 -25.00 -10.07
N ARG A 86 -8.50 -24.09 -10.38
CA ARG A 86 -9.10 -23.26 -9.35
C ARG A 86 -10.09 -24.06 -8.52
N THR A 87 -9.80 -24.26 -7.24
CA THR A 87 -10.82 -24.72 -6.32
C THR A 87 -11.91 -23.64 -6.17
N ARG A 88 -13.17 -24.06 -5.98
CA ARG A 88 -14.34 -23.18 -5.79
C ARG A 88 -14.12 -22.14 -4.67
N LEU A 89 -13.27 -22.46 -3.69
CA LEU A 89 -12.85 -21.58 -2.59
C LEU A 89 -11.91 -20.46 -3.06
N GLN A 90 -10.97 -20.76 -3.94
CA GLN A 90 -10.05 -19.74 -4.48
C GLN A 90 -10.76 -18.75 -5.40
N SER A 91 -11.78 -19.20 -6.15
CA SER A 91 -12.61 -18.31 -6.97
C SER A 91 -13.42 -17.32 -6.15
N ARG A 92 -13.87 -17.69 -4.94
CA ARG A 92 -14.57 -16.79 -4.00
C ARG A 92 -13.66 -15.73 -3.36
N MET A 93 -12.35 -15.97 -3.32
CA MET A 93 -11.36 -15.03 -2.75
C MET A 93 -10.85 -13.98 -3.75
N LEU A 94 -11.23 -14.09 -5.02
CA LEU A 94 -10.81 -13.12 -6.03
C LEU A 94 -11.71 -11.89 -5.98
N ARG A 95 -11.13 -10.78 -5.59
CA ARG A 95 -11.84 -9.51 -5.55
C ARG A 95 -11.96 -8.85 -6.92
N HIS A 96 -11.01 -9.10 -7.83
CA HIS A 96 -11.01 -8.53 -9.19
C HIS A 96 -10.22 -9.40 -10.19
N GLY A 97 -10.45 -9.18 -11.50
CA GLY A 97 -9.82 -9.92 -12.59
C GLY A 97 -8.36 -9.53 -12.89
N ARG A 98 -7.87 -8.38 -12.37
CA ARG A 98 -6.51 -7.86 -12.58
C ARG A 98 -5.57 -8.28 -11.43
N LYS A 99 -5.61 -9.54 -11.01
CA LYS A 99 -4.75 -10.06 -9.94
C LYS A 99 -3.32 -10.20 -10.44
N LEU A 100 -2.37 -9.76 -9.61
CA LEU A 100 -0.95 -9.84 -9.88
C LEU A 100 -0.30 -10.99 -9.11
N LYS A 101 0.74 -11.58 -9.71
CA LYS A 101 1.57 -12.59 -9.07
C LYS A 101 2.35 -11.96 -7.92
N ASP A 102 2.18 -12.49 -6.72
CA ASP A 102 2.90 -12.00 -5.54
C ASP A 102 4.30 -12.60 -5.47
N LEU A 103 5.28 -11.85 -5.91
CA LEU A 103 6.69 -12.26 -5.92
C LEU A 103 7.33 -12.31 -4.52
N ARG A 104 6.65 -11.86 -3.47
CA ARG A 104 7.18 -11.89 -2.10
C ARG A 104 7.38 -13.30 -1.57
N THR A 105 6.63 -14.25 -2.10
CA THR A 105 6.78 -15.68 -1.77
C THR A 105 8.09 -16.27 -2.28
N THR A 106 8.64 -15.70 -3.37
CA THR A 106 9.90 -16.10 -3.99
C THR A 106 11.10 -15.26 -3.52
N LEU A 107 10.85 -14.01 -3.14
CA LEU A 107 11.87 -13.08 -2.68
C LEU A 107 11.80 -12.95 -1.16
N HIS A 108 12.54 -13.77 -0.42
CA HIS A 108 12.64 -13.71 1.06
C HIS A 108 13.26 -12.42 1.62
N LEU A 109 13.39 -11.37 0.80
CA LEU A 109 14.04 -10.13 1.16
C LEU A 109 13.08 -9.17 1.89
N ASN A 110 13.40 -8.81 3.12
CA ASN A 110 12.68 -7.79 3.89
C ASN A 110 12.57 -6.43 3.16
N MET A 111 13.52 -6.12 2.25
CA MET A 111 13.47 -4.93 1.39
C MET A 111 12.32 -4.98 0.39
N ALA A 112 11.99 -6.14 -0.18
CA ALA A 112 10.88 -6.29 -1.12
C ALA A 112 9.53 -5.95 -0.48
N ARG A 113 9.34 -6.25 0.82
CA ARG A 113 8.11 -5.92 1.56
C ARG A 113 7.84 -4.41 1.69
N ARG A 114 8.89 -3.58 1.60
CA ARG A 114 8.83 -2.12 1.75
C ARG A 114 8.91 -1.37 0.43
N SER A 115 9.13 -2.08 -0.65
CA SER A 115 9.13 -1.56 -2.01
C SER A 115 7.72 -1.62 -2.63
N ALA A 116 7.61 -1.18 -3.89
CA ALA A 116 6.39 -1.35 -4.68
C ALA A 116 5.94 -2.82 -4.78
N LEU A 117 6.88 -3.78 -4.73
CA LEU A 117 6.56 -5.22 -4.73
C LEU A 117 5.75 -5.64 -3.49
N GLY A 118 5.99 -5.01 -2.34
CA GLY A 118 5.19 -5.23 -1.12
C GLY A 118 3.74 -4.81 -1.27
N LEU A 119 3.46 -3.82 -2.13
CA LEU A 119 2.12 -3.33 -2.40
C LEU A 119 1.31 -4.21 -3.36
N VAL A 120 1.93 -5.18 -4.05
CA VAL A 120 1.21 -6.13 -4.92
C VAL A 120 0.11 -6.87 -4.14
N ALA A 121 0.39 -7.28 -2.92
CA ALA A 121 -0.61 -7.95 -2.10
C ALA A 121 -1.77 -7.01 -1.70
N VAL A 122 -1.47 -5.74 -1.41
CA VAL A 122 -2.49 -4.72 -1.15
C VAL A 122 -3.32 -4.48 -2.42
N TYR A 123 -2.66 -4.36 -3.58
CA TYR A 123 -3.33 -4.23 -4.87
C TYR A 123 -4.33 -5.36 -5.11
N ASN A 124 -3.95 -6.59 -4.80
CA ASN A 124 -4.81 -7.78 -4.94
C ASN A 124 -6.00 -7.80 -3.96
N LEU A 125 -5.98 -6.98 -2.90
CA LEU A 125 -7.10 -6.81 -1.96
C LEU A 125 -8.06 -5.68 -2.35
N LEU A 126 -7.70 -4.84 -3.32
CA LEU A 126 -8.54 -3.72 -3.72
C LEU A 126 -9.91 -4.17 -4.26
N PRO A 127 -10.96 -3.37 -4.07
CA PRO A 127 -12.26 -3.63 -4.68
C PRO A 127 -12.20 -3.60 -6.21
N ALA A 128 -13.07 -4.39 -6.85
CA ALA A 128 -13.10 -4.52 -8.31
C ALA A 128 -13.40 -3.20 -9.04
N ASP A 129 -14.32 -2.41 -8.50
CA ASP A 129 -14.71 -1.10 -9.03
C ASP A 129 -13.51 -0.14 -9.08
N VAL A 130 -12.62 -0.19 -8.09
CA VAL A 130 -11.40 0.63 -8.05
C VAL A 130 -10.38 0.16 -9.09
N VAL A 131 -10.16 -1.16 -9.17
CA VAL A 131 -9.15 -1.73 -10.07
C VAL A 131 -9.58 -1.68 -11.55
N GLN A 132 -10.87 -1.60 -11.82
CA GLN A 132 -11.40 -1.49 -13.20
C GLN A 132 -11.20 -0.11 -13.83
N LEU A 133 -10.88 0.92 -13.05
CA LEU A 133 -10.65 2.26 -13.57
C LEU A 133 -9.46 2.27 -14.55
N ASP A 134 -9.65 2.89 -15.72
CA ASP A 134 -8.63 2.96 -16.78
C ASP A 134 -7.77 4.22 -16.69
N ASN A 135 -8.09 5.13 -15.78
CA ASN A 135 -7.35 6.35 -15.50
C ASN A 135 -6.66 6.26 -14.14
N VAL A 136 -5.34 6.42 -14.14
CA VAL A 136 -4.52 6.37 -12.92
C VAL A 136 -4.90 7.45 -11.90
N LYS A 137 -5.28 8.65 -12.35
CA LYS A 137 -5.70 9.74 -11.44
C LYS A 137 -7.02 9.39 -10.74
N ASP A 138 -7.95 8.79 -11.46
CA ASP A 138 -9.24 8.37 -10.90
C ASP A 138 -9.06 7.19 -9.94
N PHE A 139 -8.16 6.26 -10.28
CA PHE A 139 -7.75 5.17 -9.40
C PHE A 139 -7.16 5.72 -8.08
N GLN A 140 -6.22 6.66 -8.14
CA GLN A 140 -5.64 7.27 -6.94
C GLN A 140 -6.67 8.06 -6.13
N ARG A 141 -7.60 8.75 -6.80
CA ARG A 141 -8.72 9.45 -6.15
C ARG A 141 -9.66 8.47 -5.45
N ALA A 142 -9.95 7.34 -6.08
CA ALA A 142 -10.76 6.28 -5.46
C ALA A 142 -10.08 5.71 -4.21
N LEU A 143 -8.76 5.46 -4.24
CA LEU A 143 -8.00 5.04 -3.06
C LEU A 143 -8.05 6.07 -1.92
N ALA A 144 -7.87 7.36 -2.24
CA ALA A 144 -8.03 8.43 -1.25
C ALA A 144 -9.46 8.48 -0.69
N GLY A 145 -10.45 8.19 -1.52
CA GLY A 145 -11.85 8.05 -1.09
C GLY A 145 -12.07 6.89 -0.12
N LEU A 146 -11.39 5.75 -0.33
CA LEU A 146 -11.43 4.63 0.61
C LEU A 146 -10.87 5.02 1.98
N LEU A 147 -9.74 5.77 2.02
CA LEU A 147 -9.19 6.28 3.27
C LEU A 147 -10.21 7.17 3.98
N LYS A 148 -10.80 8.13 3.26
CA LYS A 148 -11.80 9.05 3.82
C LYS A 148 -13.02 8.31 4.40
N LYS A 149 -13.56 7.35 3.65
CA LYS A 149 -14.71 6.54 4.11
C LYS A 149 -14.39 5.80 5.41
N ARG A 150 -13.19 5.21 5.52
CA ARG A 150 -12.79 4.52 6.75
C ARG A 150 -12.56 5.47 7.91
N ALA A 151 -11.96 6.63 7.66
CA ALA A 151 -11.76 7.68 8.65
C ALA A 151 -13.12 8.20 9.17
N GLN A 152 -14.09 8.41 8.27
CA GLN A 152 -15.47 8.80 8.63
C GLN A 152 -16.20 7.72 9.45
N ALA A 153 -15.93 6.46 9.17
CA ALA A 153 -16.47 5.33 9.91
C ALA A 153 -15.82 5.14 11.31
N GLY A 154 -14.88 6.00 11.70
CA GLY A 154 -14.21 5.93 13.01
C GLY A 154 -13.21 4.77 13.13
N CYS A 155 -12.77 4.17 12.01
CA CYS A 155 -11.77 3.11 12.06
C CYS A 155 -10.42 3.70 12.48
N GLU A 156 -9.84 3.23 13.59
CA GLU A 156 -8.55 3.72 14.09
C GLU A 156 -7.39 3.47 13.11
N ASP A 157 -7.49 2.40 12.32
CA ASP A 157 -6.47 1.96 11.36
C ASP A 157 -6.62 2.56 9.96
N TRP A 158 -7.47 3.59 9.78
CA TRP A 158 -7.75 4.18 8.46
C TRP A 158 -6.49 4.62 7.70
N GLN A 159 -5.46 5.08 8.40
CA GLN A 159 -4.19 5.49 7.82
C GLN A 159 -3.44 4.34 7.12
N LEU A 160 -3.72 3.10 7.53
CA LEU A 160 -3.10 1.90 7.05
C LEU A 160 -3.88 1.21 5.92
N THR A 161 -4.96 1.81 5.44
CA THR A 161 -5.86 1.23 4.42
C THR A 161 -5.13 0.79 3.15
N CYS A 162 -4.10 1.51 2.73
CA CYS A 162 -3.29 1.19 1.55
C CYS A 162 -1.87 0.71 1.90
N SER A 163 -1.60 0.41 3.17
CA SER A 163 -0.24 0.17 3.64
C SER A 163 0.18 -1.31 3.53
N PRO A 164 1.38 -1.61 2.98
CA PRO A 164 1.93 -2.97 2.97
C PRO A 164 2.49 -3.39 4.34
N ARG A 165 2.46 -2.51 5.34
CA ARG A 165 3.04 -2.76 6.68
C ARG A 165 2.15 -3.64 7.54
N VAL A 166 0.86 -3.72 7.22
CA VAL A 166 -0.11 -4.53 7.95
C VAL A 166 -0.08 -5.95 7.41
N PRO A 167 -0.04 -6.97 8.27
CA PRO A 167 -0.19 -8.35 7.85
C PRO A 167 -1.51 -8.56 7.08
N LEU A 168 -1.50 -9.33 5.99
CA LEU A 168 -2.67 -9.50 5.13
C LEU A 168 -3.90 -10.05 5.87
N TRP A 169 -3.71 -10.85 6.91
CA TRP A 169 -4.82 -11.42 7.69
C TRP A 169 -5.54 -10.37 8.56
N ARG A 170 -4.87 -9.25 8.89
CA ARG A 170 -5.46 -8.11 9.61
C ARG A 170 -5.65 -6.88 8.73
N HIS A 171 -5.45 -7.01 7.41
CA HIS A 171 -5.44 -5.85 6.53
C HIS A 171 -6.83 -5.18 6.47
N PRO A 172 -6.90 -3.84 6.57
CA PRO A 172 -8.15 -3.08 6.56
C PRO A 172 -9.06 -3.32 5.35
N LEU A 173 -8.49 -3.74 4.23
CA LEU A 173 -9.24 -4.06 3.00
C LEU A 173 -9.77 -5.52 2.99
N LYS A 174 -9.52 -6.31 4.01
CA LYS A 174 -10.00 -7.70 4.06
C LYS A 174 -11.39 -7.78 4.66
#